data_282471858d5d5865149d97be42e2ab61
#
_entry.id   282471858d5d5865149d97be42e2ab61
#
_cell.length_a   1.000
_cell.length_b   1.000
_cell.length_c   1.000
_cell.angle_alpha   90.00
_cell.angle_beta   90.00
_cell.angle_gamma   90.00
#
_symmetry.space_group_name_H-M   'P 1'
#
loop_
_entity.id
_entity.type
_entity.pdbx_description
1 polymer ?
#
loop_
_entity_poly.entity_id
_entity_poly.type
_entity_poly.pdbx_seq_one_letter_code
_entity_poly.pdbx_strand_id
1 'polypeptide(L)'
;MIGRFVKTTLADWKGRDCCRIEFRGYDVRYPYLGVSDIYDREGPCIDPDEILSYIRERGQTLDGIVLGGGEPLSHEGLYGFLKELRRTKRPIMLETQGMRPDVLDDLAGAMMFDMVRLYVPAYPGSPNFQKATGGFGDPALMKRSMEIVNGLDVDREFFVYAVPGIVDGPEIENIARSVEEKTYLTISQFDPRLATDPEYRKIRPYSKTEGSALSASAKRYAKRTALKGF
;
A
#
# COMPACT_ATOMS: atom_id res chain seq x y z
N MET A 1 10.93 -14.16 -4.64
CA MET A 1 9.57 -13.72 -4.21
C MET A 1 9.65 -12.91 -2.91
N ILE A 2 9.85 -13.51 -1.74
CA ILE A 2 9.85 -12.80 -0.45
C ILE A 2 11.27 -12.36 -0.11
N GLY A 3 11.47 -11.04 0.06
CA GLY A 3 12.79 -10.46 0.34
C GLY A 3 13.02 -10.12 1.81
N ARG A 4 11.95 -9.87 2.57
CA ARG A 4 12.05 -9.53 3.99
C ARG A 4 10.86 -10.05 4.77
N PHE A 5 11.11 -10.46 6.02
CA PHE A 5 10.09 -10.89 6.96
C PHE A 5 10.28 -10.19 8.30
N VAL A 6 9.27 -9.41 8.68
CA VAL A 6 9.21 -8.72 9.98
C VAL A 6 8.28 -9.52 10.87
N LYS A 7 8.84 -10.13 11.91
CA LYS A 7 8.12 -11.06 12.79
C LYS A 7 6.98 -10.41 13.57
N THR A 8 7.12 -9.13 13.93
CA THR A 8 6.13 -8.38 14.72
C THR A 8 6.13 -6.92 14.35
N THR A 9 4.95 -6.36 14.07
CA THR A 9 4.73 -4.93 13.82
C THR A 9 3.35 -4.49 14.35
N LEU A 10 3.30 -3.32 15.00
CA LEU A 10 2.07 -2.65 15.44
C LEU A 10 1.72 -1.45 14.57
N ALA A 11 2.59 -1.10 13.62
CA ALA A 11 2.49 0.13 12.83
C ALA A 11 1.69 -0.01 11.53
N ASP A 12 1.57 -1.24 11.00
CA ASP A 12 1.02 -1.47 9.67
C ASP A 12 -0.50 -1.59 9.66
N TRP A 13 -1.04 -2.35 10.58
CA TRP A 13 -2.49 -2.54 10.72
C TRP A 13 -2.95 -2.07 12.09
N LYS A 14 -3.64 -0.94 12.14
CA LYS A 14 -4.02 -0.28 13.39
C LYS A 14 -4.76 -1.23 14.35
N GLY A 15 -4.24 -1.33 15.57
CA GLY A 15 -4.81 -2.12 16.65
C GLY A 15 -4.57 -3.63 16.55
N ARG A 16 -3.64 -4.06 15.71
CA ARG A 16 -3.29 -5.47 15.52
C ARG A 16 -1.78 -5.69 15.66
N ASP A 17 -1.41 -6.76 16.35
CA ASP A 17 -0.05 -7.30 16.31
C ASP A 17 0.07 -8.20 15.09
N CYS A 18 0.81 -7.73 14.09
CA CYS A 18 0.93 -8.40 12.80
C CYS A 18 2.36 -8.85 12.53
N CYS A 19 2.53 -9.88 11.74
CA CYS A 19 3.77 -10.05 10.98
C CYS A 19 3.64 -9.36 9.61
N ARG A 20 4.78 -8.97 9.04
CA ARG A 20 4.83 -8.34 7.72
C ARG A 20 5.75 -9.13 6.80
N ILE A 21 5.22 -9.48 5.63
CA ILE A 21 5.90 -10.23 4.59
C ILE A 21 6.11 -9.28 3.41
N GLU A 22 7.36 -9.00 3.07
CA GLU A 22 7.70 -8.05 2.02
C GLU A 22 8.23 -8.76 0.78
N PHE A 23 7.54 -8.51 -0.32
CA PHE A 23 7.88 -9.03 -1.64
C PHE A 23 8.96 -8.19 -2.30
N ARG A 24 9.79 -8.82 -3.14
CA ARG A 24 10.80 -8.14 -3.94
C ARG A 24 10.22 -7.56 -5.20
N GLY A 25 10.81 -6.45 -5.64
CA GLY A 25 10.49 -5.77 -6.89
C GLY A 25 9.24 -4.92 -6.83
N TYR A 26 9.30 -3.81 -7.51
CA TYR A 26 8.22 -2.84 -7.65
C TYR A 26 7.77 -2.77 -9.10
N ASP A 27 6.47 -2.68 -9.34
CA ASP A 27 5.92 -2.35 -10.68
C ASP A 27 6.07 -0.85 -10.96
N VAL A 28 5.94 -0.02 -9.93
CA VAL A 28 6.08 1.43 -9.98
C VAL A 28 7.23 1.87 -9.08
N ARG A 29 8.13 2.69 -9.60
CA ARG A 29 9.30 3.20 -8.89
C ARG A 29 9.02 4.62 -8.39
N TYR A 30 8.47 4.74 -7.20
CA TYR A 30 8.25 6.04 -6.57
C TYR A 30 9.59 6.72 -6.27
N PRO A 31 9.86 7.94 -6.80
CA PRO A 31 11.13 8.62 -6.54
C PRO A 31 11.28 9.06 -5.08
N TYR A 32 10.18 9.18 -4.37
CA TYR A 32 10.10 9.62 -2.98
C TYR A 32 10.02 8.48 -1.96
N LEU A 33 9.98 7.24 -2.40
CA LEU A 33 9.82 6.08 -1.50
C LEU A 33 10.51 4.84 -2.08
N GLY A 34 11.29 4.17 -1.27
CA GLY A 34 11.84 2.86 -1.62
C GLY A 34 12.47 2.17 -0.43
N VAL A 35 12.50 0.85 -0.49
CA VAL A 35 13.23 -0.01 0.46
C VAL A 35 14.32 -0.71 -0.32
N SER A 36 15.57 -0.31 -0.08
CA SER A 36 16.74 -0.73 -0.86
C SER A 36 16.86 -2.25 -0.98
N ASP A 37 16.62 -2.96 0.13
CA ASP A 37 16.88 -4.40 0.22
C ASP A 37 15.94 -5.27 -0.62
N ILE A 38 14.77 -4.75 -0.99
CA ILE A 38 13.73 -5.44 -1.77
C ILE A 38 13.41 -4.73 -3.09
N TYR A 39 14.21 -3.72 -3.44
CA TYR A 39 13.93 -2.89 -4.61
C TYR A 39 13.97 -3.67 -5.92
N ASP A 40 14.97 -4.52 -6.07
CA ASP A 40 15.10 -5.37 -7.24
C ASP A 40 14.39 -6.71 -7.04
N ARG A 41 13.89 -7.26 -8.15
CA ARG A 41 13.23 -8.59 -8.14
C ARG A 41 14.21 -9.71 -7.82
N GLU A 42 15.45 -9.54 -8.21
CA GLU A 42 16.55 -10.48 -7.94
C GLU A 42 17.16 -10.21 -6.56
N GLY A 43 17.70 -11.25 -5.95
CA GLY A 43 18.37 -11.18 -4.66
C GLY A 43 17.95 -12.28 -3.71
N PRO A 44 18.51 -12.30 -2.48
CA PRO A 44 18.19 -13.29 -1.48
C PRO A 44 16.69 -13.35 -1.19
N CYS A 45 16.13 -14.55 -1.17
CA CYS A 45 14.73 -14.78 -0.84
C CYS A 45 14.62 -15.65 0.41
N ILE A 46 13.59 -15.38 1.20
CA ILE A 46 13.21 -16.18 2.36
C ILE A 46 12.29 -17.29 1.87
N ASP A 47 12.49 -18.50 2.40
CA ASP A 47 11.66 -19.65 2.10
C ASP A 47 10.23 -19.40 2.65
N PRO A 48 9.18 -19.49 1.82
CA PRO A 48 7.81 -19.39 2.27
C PRO A 48 7.44 -20.36 3.41
N ASP A 49 8.02 -21.56 3.42
CA ASP A 49 7.75 -22.58 4.44
C ASP A 49 8.28 -22.17 5.82
N GLU A 50 9.41 -21.46 5.88
CA GLU A 50 9.94 -20.88 7.12
C GLU A 50 8.94 -19.87 7.71
N ILE A 51 8.36 -19.02 6.87
CA ILE A 51 7.36 -18.02 7.29
C ILE A 51 6.07 -18.70 7.77
N LEU A 52 5.59 -19.69 7.03
CA LEU A 52 4.40 -20.46 7.40
C LEU A 52 4.58 -21.19 8.73
N SER A 53 5.76 -21.76 8.97
CA SER A 53 6.10 -22.42 10.25
C SER A 53 6.04 -21.41 11.40
N TYR A 54 6.69 -20.26 11.25
CA TYR A 54 6.62 -19.18 12.24
C TYR A 54 5.18 -18.76 12.57
N ILE A 55 4.34 -18.55 11.54
CA ILE A 55 2.96 -18.12 11.74
C ILE A 55 2.14 -19.20 12.48
N ARG A 56 2.37 -20.48 12.17
CA ARG A 56 1.74 -21.62 12.86
C ARG A 56 2.18 -21.71 14.33
N GLU A 57 3.47 -21.53 14.60
CA GLU A 57 4.05 -21.58 15.96
C GLU A 57 3.57 -20.44 16.84
N ARG A 58 3.43 -19.22 16.28
CA ARG A 58 2.86 -18.06 17.00
C ARG A 58 1.39 -18.25 17.38
N GLY A 59 0.71 -19.19 16.72
CA GLY A 59 -0.65 -19.58 17.07
C GLY A 59 -1.60 -18.38 17.16
N GLN A 60 -2.28 -18.23 18.30
CA GLN A 60 -3.31 -17.19 18.50
C GLN A 60 -2.75 -15.81 18.91
N THR A 61 -1.46 -15.68 19.16
CA THR A 61 -0.87 -14.40 19.60
C THR A 61 -0.63 -13.41 18.46
N LEU A 62 -0.82 -13.83 17.20
CA LEU A 62 -0.70 -12.99 16.03
C LEU A 62 -2.08 -12.59 15.53
N ASP A 63 -2.37 -11.29 15.48
CA ASP A 63 -3.69 -10.76 15.10
C ASP A 63 -3.91 -10.64 13.60
N GLY A 64 -2.85 -10.65 12.81
CA GLY A 64 -2.94 -10.54 11.36
C GLY A 64 -1.62 -10.70 10.62
N ILE A 65 -1.73 -10.77 9.29
CA ILE A 65 -0.62 -10.91 8.37
C ILE A 65 -0.70 -9.77 7.36
N VAL A 66 0.38 -9.01 7.17
CA VAL A 66 0.48 -7.95 6.17
C VAL A 66 1.39 -8.41 5.03
N LEU A 67 0.88 -8.38 3.82
CA LEU A 67 1.61 -8.66 2.59
C LEU A 67 1.85 -7.34 1.85
N GLY A 68 3.09 -6.98 1.63
CA GLY A 68 3.44 -5.71 0.99
C GLY A 68 4.91 -5.63 0.60
N GLY A 69 5.52 -4.47 0.78
CA GLY A 69 6.91 -4.20 0.42
C GLY A 69 7.03 -3.73 -1.01
N GLY A 70 7.47 -4.60 -1.94
CA GLY A 70 7.40 -4.34 -3.38
C GLY A 70 5.97 -4.49 -3.92
N GLU A 71 5.78 -5.23 -5.00
CA GLU A 71 4.45 -5.52 -5.54
C GLU A 71 4.13 -7.01 -5.43
N PRO A 72 3.32 -7.42 -4.44
CA PRO A 72 2.91 -8.82 -4.28
C PRO A 72 2.21 -9.38 -5.53
N LEU A 73 1.33 -8.59 -6.15
CA LEU A 73 0.51 -9.02 -7.30
C LEU A 73 1.32 -9.36 -8.55
N SER A 74 2.61 -9.03 -8.58
CA SER A 74 3.48 -9.33 -9.72
C SER A 74 4.15 -10.71 -9.63
N HIS A 75 3.85 -11.50 -8.61
CA HIS A 75 4.49 -12.81 -8.37
C HIS A 75 3.53 -13.98 -8.66
N GLU A 76 3.89 -14.84 -9.60
CA GLU A 76 3.08 -16.00 -10.01
C GLU A 76 2.75 -16.96 -8.86
N GLY A 77 3.66 -17.11 -7.89
CA GLY A 77 3.45 -17.96 -6.71
C GLY A 77 2.53 -17.38 -5.63
N LEU A 78 2.06 -16.13 -5.77
CA LEU A 78 1.27 -15.45 -4.74
C LEU A 78 -0.01 -16.18 -4.37
N TYR A 79 -0.77 -16.66 -5.35
CA TYR A 79 -2.03 -17.35 -5.11
C TYR A 79 -1.85 -18.61 -4.26
N GLY A 80 -0.86 -19.44 -4.60
CA GLY A 80 -0.53 -20.63 -3.83
C GLY A 80 -0.13 -20.31 -2.38
N PHE A 81 0.70 -19.29 -2.21
CA PHE A 81 1.13 -18.84 -0.88
C PHE A 81 -0.04 -18.28 -0.05
N LEU A 82 -0.93 -17.49 -0.65
CA LEU A 82 -2.15 -16.99 0.01
C LEU A 82 -3.06 -18.13 0.47
N LYS A 83 -3.21 -19.20 -0.32
CA LYS A 83 -3.97 -20.39 0.10
C LYS A 83 -3.41 -21.02 1.36
N GLU A 84 -2.08 -21.13 1.49
CA GLU A 84 -1.45 -21.64 2.70
C GLU A 84 -1.63 -20.68 3.89
N LEU A 85 -1.49 -19.37 3.68
CA LEU A 85 -1.75 -18.37 4.71
C LEU A 85 -3.19 -18.42 5.20
N ARG A 86 -4.18 -18.56 4.31
CA ARG A 86 -5.59 -18.69 4.69
C ARG A 86 -5.87 -19.88 5.61
N ARG A 87 -5.10 -20.99 5.49
CA ARG A 87 -5.20 -22.14 6.40
C ARG A 87 -4.84 -21.80 7.85
N THR A 88 -4.07 -20.74 8.06
CA THR A 88 -3.73 -20.27 9.42
C THR A 88 -4.88 -19.57 10.12
N LYS A 89 -5.95 -19.24 9.39
CA LYS A 89 -7.14 -18.51 9.86
C LYS A 89 -6.81 -17.13 10.46
N ARG A 90 -5.70 -16.53 10.08
CA ARG A 90 -5.34 -15.16 10.43
C ARG A 90 -5.86 -14.20 9.36
N PRO A 91 -6.40 -13.04 9.75
CA PRO A 91 -6.75 -12.00 8.79
C PRO A 91 -5.53 -11.59 7.97
N ILE A 92 -5.73 -11.38 6.68
CA ILE A 92 -4.71 -11.01 5.71
C ILE A 92 -4.99 -9.62 5.17
N MET A 93 -4.01 -8.72 5.28
CA MET A 93 -3.98 -7.43 4.64
C MET A 93 -3.07 -7.48 3.42
N LEU A 94 -3.60 -7.10 2.27
CA LEU A 94 -2.85 -6.98 1.03
C LEU A 94 -2.55 -5.51 0.72
N GLU A 95 -1.29 -5.17 0.54
CA GLU A 95 -0.86 -3.87 0.02
C GLU A 95 -0.47 -4.00 -1.44
N THR A 96 -0.87 -3.06 -2.29
CA THR A 96 -0.55 -3.07 -3.72
C THR A 96 -0.35 -1.67 -4.29
N GLN A 97 0.47 -1.59 -5.32
CA GLN A 97 0.69 -0.39 -6.13
C GLN A 97 -0.39 -0.20 -7.22
N GLY A 98 -1.29 -1.16 -7.40
CA GLY A 98 -2.47 -1.04 -8.27
C GLY A 98 -2.22 -1.21 -9.76
N MET A 99 -1.05 -1.71 -10.19
CA MET A 99 -0.74 -1.91 -11.61
C MET A 99 -1.20 -3.28 -12.15
N ARG A 100 -1.86 -4.08 -11.32
CA ARG A 100 -2.35 -5.44 -11.65
C ARG A 100 -3.83 -5.61 -11.29
N PRO A 101 -4.74 -4.81 -11.87
CA PRO A 101 -6.17 -4.84 -11.51
C PRO A 101 -6.81 -6.21 -11.75
N ASP A 102 -6.43 -6.95 -12.79
CA ASP A 102 -6.98 -8.29 -13.05
C ASP A 102 -6.62 -9.28 -11.94
N VAL A 103 -5.35 -9.30 -11.50
CA VAL A 103 -4.90 -10.17 -10.41
C VAL A 103 -5.57 -9.78 -9.10
N LEU A 104 -5.75 -8.47 -8.85
CA LEU A 104 -6.45 -7.97 -7.66
C LEU A 104 -7.90 -8.45 -7.62
N ASP A 105 -8.61 -8.38 -8.74
CA ASP A 105 -10.00 -8.80 -8.88
C ASP A 105 -10.15 -10.32 -8.67
N ASP A 106 -9.28 -11.12 -9.30
CA ASP A 106 -9.24 -12.58 -9.14
C ASP A 106 -9.00 -12.98 -7.67
N LEU A 107 -8.05 -12.34 -6.99
CA LEU A 107 -7.78 -12.62 -5.57
C LEU A 107 -8.93 -12.19 -4.65
N ALA A 108 -9.60 -11.10 -4.96
CA ALA A 108 -10.78 -10.62 -4.24
C ALA A 108 -11.95 -11.60 -4.43
N GLY A 109 -12.24 -12.01 -5.67
CA GLY A 109 -13.27 -13.01 -6.00
C GLY A 109 -13.02 -14.35 -5.31
N ALA A 110 -11.76 -14.74 -5.14
CA ALA A 110 -11.35 -15.93 -4.40
C ALA A 110 -11.26 -15.73 -2.87
N MET A 111 -11.60 -14.55 -2.33
CA MET A 111 -11.58 -14.19 -0.90
C MET A 111 -10.19 -14.42 -0.25
N MET A 112 -9.11 -14.04 -0.95
CA MET A 112 -7.74 -14.32 -0.50
C MET A 112 -7.21 -13.32 0.52
N PHE A 113 -7.91 -12.21 0.78
CA PHE A 113 -7.54 -11.21 1.79
C PHE A 113 -8.79 -10.65 2.49
N ASP A 114 -8.60 -10.03 3.65
CA ASP A 114 -9.65 -9.45 4.50
C ASP A 114 -9.57 -7.91 4.53
N MET A 115 -8.44 -7.37 4.10
CA MET A 115 -8.22 -5.93 3.92
C MET A 115 -7.33 -5.70 2.71
N VAL A 116 -7.59 -4.64 1.97
CA VAL A 116 -6.69 -4.15 0.92
C VAL A 116 -6.30 -2.70 1.17
N ARG A 117 -4.99 -2.43 1.04
CA ARG A 117 -4.42 -1.08 0.96
C ARG A 117 -3.90 -0.84 -0.43
N LEU A 118 -4.53 0.10 -1.13
CA LEU A 118 -4.08 0.57 -2.43
C LEU A 118 -3.24 1.84 -2.26
N TYR A 119 -1.99 1.80 -2.66
CA TYR A 119 -1.16 3.00 -2.74
C TYR A 119 -1.55 3.84 -3.95
N VAL A 120 -2.11 5.03 -3.70
CA VAL A 120 -2.50 6.00 -4.73
C VAL A 120 -1.45 7.12 -4.74
N PRO A 121 -0.50 7.11 -5.70
CA PRO A 121 0.63 8.04 -5.70
C PRO A 121 0.23 9.48 -6.01
N ALA A 122 -0.77 9.64 -6.87
CA ALA A 122 -1.44 10.88 -7.26
C ALA A 122 -2.74 10.52 -7.99
N TYR A 123 -3.60 11.48 -8.27
CA TYR A 123 -4.83 11.24 -9.03
C TYR A 123 -4.49 10.80 -10.47
N PRO A 124 -5.05 9.68 -10.99
CA PRO A 124 -4.67 9.16 -12.32
C PRO A 124 -4.91 10.11 -13.49
N GLY A 125 -5.86 11.06 -13.34
CA GLY A 125 -6.14 12.10 -14.34
C GLY A 125 -5.25 13.34 -14.24
N SER A 126 -4.31 13.38 -13.29
CA SER A 126 -3.42 14.50 -13.02
C SER A 126 -2.08 14.34 -13.72
N PRO A 127 -1.44 15.44 -14.20
CA PRO A 127 -0.06 15.40 -14.70
C PRO A 127 0.94 14.96 -13.59
N ASN A 128 0.59 15.11 -12.32
CA ASN A 128 1.41 14.68 -11.20
C ASN A 128 1.53 13.15 -11.09
N PHE A 129 0.61 12.39 -11.69
CA PHE A 129 0.63 10.94 -11.65
C PHE A 129 1.93 10.36 -12.24
N GLN A 130 2.35 10.85 -13.42
CA GLN A 130 3.60 10.40 -14.05
C GLN A 130 4.83 10.80 -13.23
N LYS A 131 4.81 12.00 -12.64
CA LYS A 131 5.88 12.46 -11.73
C LYS A 131 5.96 11.59 -10.48
N ALA A 132 4.81 11.26 -9.88
CA ALA A 132 4.72 10.44 -8.67
C ALA A 132 5.17 8.99 -8.90
N THR A 133 4.96 8.47 -10.10
CA THR A 133 5.26 7.08 -10.47
C THR A 133 6.62 6.90 -11.15
N GLY A 134 7.42 7.99 -11.26
CA GLY A 134 8.70 7.95 -11.98
C GLY A 134 8.56 7.61 -13.49
N GLY A 135 7.37 7.85 -14.05
CA GLY A 135 7.06 7.51 -15.45
C GLY A 135 6.67 6.05 -15.70
N PHE A 136 6.59 5.21 -14.67
CA PHE A 136 6.28 3.77 -14.81
C PHE A 136 4.80 3.44 -14.55
N GLY A 137 4.01 4.37 -14.05
CA GLY A 137 2.60 4.13 -13.75
C GLY A 137 1.70 4.26 -14.97
N ASP A 138 0.72 3.36 -15.09
CA ASP A 138 -0.37 3.46 -16.07
C ASP A 138 -1.62 4.03 -15.37
N PRO A 139 -2.10 5.23 -15.75
CA PRO A 139 -3.28 5.84 -15.15
C PRO A 139 -4.56 5.01 -15.33
N ALA A 140 -4.68 4.27 -16.43
CA ALA A 140 -5.88 3.46 -16.69
C ALA A 140 -5.93 2.23 -15.77
N LEU A 141 -4.78 1.57 -15.55
CA LEU A 141 -4.69 0.45 -14.60
C LEU A 141 -4.94 0.93 -13.17
N MET A 142 -4.36 2.07 -12.77
CA MET A 142 -4.63 2.65 -11.44
C MET A 142 -6.11 2.95 -11.25
N LYS A 143 -6.75 3.60 -12.21
CA LYS A 143 -8.17 3.92 -12.15
C LYS A 143 -9.01 2.65 -11.98
N ARG A 144 -8.71 1.62 -12.76
CA ARG A 144 -9.41 0.33 -12.65
C ARG A 144 -9.21 -0.32 -11.28
N SER A 145 -8.00 -0.30 -10.74
CA SER A 145 -7.73 -0.80 -9.38
C SER A 145 -8.48 -0.01 -8.31
N MET A 146 -8.60 1.32 -8.45
CA MET A 146 -9.40 2.15 -7.54
C MET A 146 -10.89 1.78 -7.61
N GLU A 147 -11.44 1.54 -8.80
CA GLU A 147 -12.83 1.10 -9.01
C GLU A 147 -13.06 -0.27 -8.35
N ILE A 148 -12.17 -1.24 -8.57
CA ILE A 148 -12.25 -2.56 -7.95
C ILE A 148 -12.23 -2.43 -6.43
N VAL A 149 -11.22 -1.76 -5.86
CA VAL A 149 -11.08 -1.60 -4.40
C VAL A 149 -12.32 -0.95 -3.80
N ASN A 150 -12.86 0.10 -4.42
CA ASN A 150 -14.09 0.74 -3.95
C ASN A 150 -15.31 -0.21 -3.92
N GLY A 151 -15.38 -1.17 -4.83
CA GLY A 151 -16.48 -2.13 -4.94
C GLY A 151 -16.40 -3.32 -3.99
N LEU A 152 -15.25 -3.58 -3.36
CA LEU A 152 -15.05 -4.76 -2.52
C LEU A 152 -15.89 -4.72 -1.24
N ASP A 153 -16.28 -5.87 -0.73
CA ASP A 153 -16.96 -6.01 0.58
C ASP A 153 -15.98 -6.51 1.67
N VAL A 154 -14.76 -5.97 1.65
CA VAL A 154 -13.74 -6.15 2.69
C VAL A 154 -13.29 -4.78 3.21
N ASP A 155 -12.51 -4.74 4.30
CA ASP A 155 -11.87 -3.49 4.72
C ASP A 155 -10.94 -2.98 3.61
N ARG A 156 -11.02 -1.69 3.32
CA ARG A 156 -10.30 -1.09 2.19
C ARG A 156 -9.82 0.31 2.44
N GLU A 157 -8.65 0.61 1.92
CA GLU A 157 -7.95 1.86 2.15
C GLU A 157 -7.24 2.35 0.90
N PHE A 158 -7.43 3.62 0.55
CA PHE A 158 -6.50 4.35 -0.30
C PHE A 158 -5.45 5.02 0.58
N PHE A 159 -4.19 4.72 0.30
CA PHE A 159 -3.07 5.23 1.07
C PHE A 159 -2.25 6.18 0.20
N VAL A 160 -2.10 7.41 0.64
CA VAL A 160 -1.48 8.51 -0.13
C VAL A 160 -0.34 9.10 0.68
N TYR A 161 0.84 9.21 0.09
CA TYR A 161 1.92 10.00 0.68
C TYR A 161 1.77 11.48 0.32
N ALA A 162 1.75 12.34 1.32
CA ALA A 162 1.68 13.80 1.13
C ALA A 162 3.07 14.33 0.76
N VAL A 163 3.41 14.29 -0.53
CA VAL A 163 4.70 14.71 -1.07
C VAL A 163 4.59 16.13 -1.61
N PRO A 164 5.25 17.13 -0.99
CA PRO A 164 5.21 18.51 -1.47
C PRO A 164 5.64 18.64 -2.94
N GLY A 165 4.85 19.34 -3.74
CA GLY A 165 5.09 19.48 -5.20
C GLY A 165 4.61 18.32 -6.07
N ILE A 166 4.00 17.28 -5.47
CA ILE A 166 3.27 16.22 -6.15
C ILE A 166 1.84 16.14 -5.61
N VAL A 167 1.70 15.95 -4.30
CA VAL A 167 0.41 15.76 -3.63
C VAL A 167 0.12 16.98 -2.76
N ASP A 168 -0.60 17.92 -3.31
CA ASP A 168 -1.08 19.15 -2.66
C ASP A 168 -2.59 19.08 -2.35
N GLY A 169 -3.18 20.21 -1.93
CA GLY A 169 -4.60 20.28 -1.61
C GLY A 169 -5.52 19.89 -2.78
N PRO A 170 -5.36 20.46 -3.98
CA PRO A 170 -6.12 20.07 -5.18
C PRO A 170 -5.96 18.60 -5.54
N GLU A 171 -4.76 18.04 -5.42
CA GLU A 171 -4.51 16.63 -5.71
C GLU A 171 -5.25 15.70 -4.72
N ILE A 172 -5.18 16.05 -3.42
CA ILE A 172 -5.92 15.34 -2.36
C ILE A 172 -7.44 15.42 -2.59
N GLU A 173 -7.96 16.55 -3.04
CA GLU A 173 -9.38 16.68 -3.35
C GLU A 173 -9.80 15.76 -4.52
N ASN A 174 -9.00 15.70 -5.58
CA ASN A 174 -9.28 14.83 -6.72
C ASN A 174 -9.28 13.35 -6.32
N ILE A 175 -8.31 12.93 -5.50
CA ILE A 175 -8.29 11.57 -4.95
C ILE A 175 -9.52 11.35 -4.06
N ALA A 176 -9.82 12.27 -3.15
CA ALA A 176 -10.93 12.14 -2.21
C ALA A 176 -12.31 12.05 -2.89
N ARG A 177 -12.49 12.71 -4.04
CA ARG A 177 -13.73 12.61 -4.86
C ARG A 177 -13.92 11.21 -5.46
N SER A 178 -12.88 10.43 -5.63
CA SER A 178 -12.92 9.05 -6.13
C SER A 178 -13.04 7.99 -5.02
N VAL A 179 -13.13 8.42 -3.75
CA VAL A 179 -13.26 7.52 -2.59
C VAL A 179 -14.73 7.24 -2.29
N GLU A 180 -15.12 5.99 -2.31
CA GLU A 180 -16.47 5.57 -1.93
C GLU A 180 -16.67 5.59 -0.41
N GLU A 181 -17.93 5.64 0.04
CA GLU A 181 -18.30 5.89 1.44
C GLU A 181 -17.65 4.95 2.46
N LYS A 182 -17.49 3.68 2.10
CA LYS A 182 -16.89 2.66 2.98
C LYS A 182 -15.36 2.60 2.92
N THR A 183 -14.74 3.24 1.93
CA THR A 183 -13.27 3.24 1.73
C THR A 183 -12.61 4.26 2.64
N TYR A 184 -11.55 3.86 3.34
CA TYR A 184 -10.71 4.78 4.10
C TYR A 184 -9.76 5.54 3.16
N LEU A 185 -9.51 6.80 3.46
CA LEU A 185 -8.43 7.59 2.85
C LEU A 185 -7.41 7.95 3.93
N THR A 186 -6.24 7.33 3.88
CA THR A 186 -5.13 7.69 4.77
C THR A 186 -4.13 8.57 4.04
N ILE A 187 -3.91 9.76 4.57
CA ILE A 187 -2.89 10.69 4.11
C ILE A 187 -1.70 10.54 5.04
N SER A 188 -0.61 9.99 4.53
CA SER A 188 0.62 9.74 5.30
C SER A 188 1.66 10.82 5.05
N GLN A 189 2.37 11.19 6.08
CA GLN A 189 3.51 12.09 5.95
C GLN A 189 4.59 11.47 5.06
N PHE A 190 5.14 12.28 4.18
CA PHE A 190 6.34 11.96 3.41
C PHE A 190 7.59 12.00 4.31
N ASP A 191 8.44 10.97 4.21
CA ASP A 191 9.74 10.94 4.87
C ASP A 191 10.87 11.04 3.82
N PRO A 192 11.58 12.17 3.71
CA PRO A 192 12.62 12.35 2.72
C PRO A 192 13.80 11.37 2.87
N ARG A 193 13.99 10.78 4.05
CA ARG A 193 15.05 9.79 4.30
C ARG A 193 14.82 8.49 3.53
N LEU A 194 13.56 8.20 3.17
CA LEU A 194 13.16 7.01 2.40
C LEU A 194 13.17 7.26 0.88
N ALA A 195 13.46 8.49 0.44
CA ALA A 195 13.47 8.81 -0.97
C ALA A 195 14.63 8.10 -1.70
N THR A 196 14.31 7.48 -2.84
CA THR A 196 15.30 6.87 -3.74
C THR A 196 16.02 7.92 -4.58
N ASP A 197 15.29 8.94 -5.04
CA ASP A 197 15.84 10.08 -5.76
C ASP A 197 16.42 11.13 -4.78
N PRO A 198 17.72 11.55 -4.95
CA PRO A 198 18.36 12.54 -4.10
C PRO A 198 17.64 13.90 -4.04
N GLU A 199 16.92 14.31 -5.10
CA GLU A 199 16.20 15.58 -5.10
C GLU A 199 15.03 15.57 -4.11
N TYR A 200 14.36 14.43 -3.93
CA TYR A 200 13.31 14.30 -2.93
C TYR A 200 13.83 14.28 -1.49
N ARG A 201 15.09 13.94 -1.27
CA ARG A 201 15.73 14.01 0.06
C ARG A 201 15.89 15.45 0.56
N LYS A 202 15.86 16.44 -0.33
CA LYS A 202 15.97 17.87 -0.02
C LYS A 202 14.63 18.54 0.27
N ILE A 203 13.52 17.85 -0.05
CA ILE A 203 12.17 18.39 0.13
C ILE A 203 11.80 18.43 1.60
N ARG A 204 11.41 19.61 2.10
CA ARG A 204 10.82 19.75 3.44
C ARG A 204 9.45 19.11 3.46
N PRO A 205 9.20 18.13 4.34
CA PRO A 205 7.87 17.56 4.51
C PRO A 205 6.84 18.61 4.95
N TYR A 206 5.57 18.35 4.72
CA TYR A 206 4.50 19.20 5.24
C TYR A 206 4.55 19.26 6.77
N SER A 207 4.29 20.44 7.33
CA SER A 207 4.09 20.61 8.77
C SER A 207 2.78 19.98 9.23
N LYS A 208 2.60 19.83 10.52
CA LYS A 208 1.34 19.34 11.11
C LYS A 208 0.14 20.21 10.72
N THR A 209 0.32 21.53 10.62
CA THR A 209 -0.74 22.46 10.19
C THR A 209 -1.09 22.26 8.72
N GLU A 210 -0.08 22.12 7.85
CA GLU A 210 -0.30 21.84 6.42
C GLU A 210 -0.98 20.48 6.23
N GLY A 211 -0.56 19.43 6.96
CA GLY A 211 -1.23 18.13 6.96
C GLY A 211 -2.70 18.20 7.42
N SER A 212 -2.98 19.02 8.43
CA SER A 212 -4.35 19.26 8.89
C SER A 212 -5.21 19.94 7.81
N ALA A 213 -4.62 20.85 7.03
CA ALA A 213 -5.30 21.48 5.90
C ALA A 213 -5.60 20.47 4.77
N LEU A 214 -4.64 19.57 4.43
CA LEU A 214 -4.87 18.48 3.47
C LEU A 214 -6.01 17.57 3.92
N SER A 215 -6.02 17.20 5.21
CA SER A 215 -7.10 16.39 5.78
C SER A 215 -8.46 17.09 5.72
N ALA A 216 -8.51 18.41 5.98
CA ALA A 216 -9.74 19.19 5.89
C ALA A 216 -10.26 19.22 4.44
N SER A 217 -9.37 19.38 3.46
CA SER A 217 -9.72 19.30 2.03
C SER A 217 -10.31 17.92 1.67
N ALA A 218 -9.66 16.84 2.11
CA ALA A 218 -10.13 15.47 1.85
C ALA A 218 -11.52 15.19 2.46
N LYS A 219 -11.75 15.61 3.70
CA LYS A 219 -12.99 15.36 4.46
C LYS A 219 -14.24 15.96 3.85
N ARG A 220 -14.10 16.90 2.92
CA ARG A 220 -15.23 17.42 2.14
C ARG A 220 -15.87 16.35 1.25
N TYR A 221 -15.13 15.33 0.86
CA TYR A 221 -15.53 14.30 -0.08
C TYR A 221 -15.42 12.89 0.50
N ALA A 222 -14.33 12.57 1.21
CA ALA A 222 -14.07 11.28 1.82
C ALA A 222 -14.34 11.32 3.33
N LYS A 223 -15.45 10.74 3.78
CA LYS A 223 -15.89 10.78 5.21
C LYS A 223 -14.88 10.09 6.14
N ARG A 224 -14.24 9.01 5.68
CA ARG A 224 -13.30 8.19 6.45
C ARG A 224 -11.87 8.58 6.16
N THR A 225 -11.48 9.79 6.52
CA THR A 225 -10.12 10.31 6.31
C THR A 225 -9.31 10.28 7.59
N ALA A 226 -8.07 9.79 7.51
CA ALA A 226 -7.09 9.76 8.59
C ALA A 226 -5.77 10.44 8.17
N LEU A 227 -5.05 11.00 9.16
CA LEU A 227 -3.66 11.44 9.03
C LEU A 227 -2.74 10.44 9.72
N LYS A 228 -1.56 10.20 9.11
CA LYS A 228 -0.51 9.35 9.68
C LYS A 228 0.84 10.06 9.62
N GLY A 229 1.53 10.17 10.75
CA GLY A 229 2.94 10.62 10.82
C GLY A 229 3.18 12.14 10.81
N PHE A 230 2.16 13.02 10.95
CA PHE A 230 2.29 14.49 10.97
C PHE A 230 2.57 15.06 12.36
#